data_d5e93234aa53b6508f12b8ea9260318f
#
_entry.id   d5e93234aa53b6508f12b8ea9260318f
#
_cell.length_a   1.000
_cell.length_b   1.000
_cell.length_c   1.000
_cell.angle_alpha   90.00
_cell.angle_beta   90.00
_cell.angle_gamma   90.00
#
_symmetry.space_group_name_H-M   'P 1'
#
loop_
_entity.id
_entity.type
_entity.pdbx_description
1 polymer ?
#
loop_
_entity_poly.entity_id
_entity_poly.type
_entity_poly.pdbx_seq_one_letter_code
_entity_poly.pdbx_strand_id
1 'polypeptide(L)'
;VLLLFVIGCTPKTTMIEIQKHVYVEKEFKDSWLEMNEFGDSYIKEELQGGYGYSYDDQYLEIFFNSGGKIELYNYSIKKDNLIISGEMIPPATIRLVHPHLENVTSEGVIIHELGHYFDEKYHFSSSKQFIKLYKENKTLFKQKTKKEYFAECFKEYVGNHQEKVKPFQSYMETITKKIRQNNK
;
A
#
# COMPACT_ATOMS: atom_id res chain seq x y z
N VAL A 1 -10.98 23.96 39.06
CA VAL A 1 -10.19 22.87 38.45
C VAL A 1 -9.94 23.28 37.02
N LEU A 2 -8.71 23.67 36.69
CA LEU A 2 -8.29 24.10 35.36
C LEU A 2 -7.83 22.87 34.61
N LEU A 3 -8.62 22.40 33.66
CA LEU A 3 -8.20 21.32 32.72
C LEU A 3 -7.26 21.96 31.67
N LEU A 4 -5.96 21.81 31.88
CA LEU A 4 -4.97 22.09 30.84
C LEU A 4 -5.09 21.00 29.76
N PHE A 5 -5.72 21.33 28.65
CA PHE A 5 -5.57 20.55 27.40
C PHE A 5 -4.15 20.76 26.90
N VAL A 6 -3.27 19.82 27.19
CA VAL A 6 -2.00 19.73 26.47
C VAL A 6 -2.37 19.25 25.05
N ILE A 7 -2.54 20.21 24.14
CA ILE A 7 -2.55 19.93 22.71
C ILE A 7 -1.13 19.47 22.42
N GLY A 8 -0.94 18.16 22.36
CA GLY A 8 0.31 17.57 21.93
C GLY A 8 0.58 18.01 20.49
N CYS A 9 1.39 19.05 20.32
CA CYS A 9 2.04 19.29 19.04
C CYS A 9 2.94 18.10 18.78
N THR A 10 2.47 17.15 17.97
CA THR A 10 3.38 16.20 17.33
C THR A 10 4.40 17.05 16.57
N PRO A 11 5.69 16.91 16.83
CA PRO A 11 6.70 17.65 16.10
C PRO A 11 6.47 17.39 14.62
N LYS A 12 6.40 18.48 13.84
CA LYS A 12 6.21 18.39 12.40
C LYS A 12 7.49 17.79 11.82
N THR A 13 7.46 16.47 11.60
CA THR A 13 8.60 15.75 11.07
C THR A 13 8.94 16.29 9.68
N THR A 14 10.18 16.65 9.46
CA THR A 14 10.62 17.14 8.16
C THR A 14 10.88 15.94 7.25
N MET A 15 10.03 15.78 6.23
CA MET A 15 10.24 14.77 5.19
C MET A 15 11.21 15.30 4.14
N ILE A 16 12.13 14.46 3.71
CA ILE A 16 13.07 14.75 2.61
C ILE A 16 12.90 13.71 1.51
N GLU A 17 12.98 14.17 0.27
CA GLU A 17 12.93 13.29 -0.89
C GLU A 17 14.27 12.56 -1.06
N ILE A 18 14.25 11.23 -1.11
CA ILE A 18 15.42 10.38 -1.33
C ILE A 18 15.44 9.77 -2.73
N GLN A 19 14.26 9.63 -3.33
CA GLN A 19 14.03 9.22 -4.70
C GLN A 19 12.77 9.95 -5.19
N LYS A 20 12.60 10.14 -6.49
CA LYS A 20 11.43 10.81 -7.06
C LYS A 20 10.12 10.22 -6.49
N HIS A 21 9.33 11.06 -5.83
CA HIS A 21 8.08 10.72 -5.14
C HIS A 21 8.22 9.82 -3.89
N VAL A 22 9.44 9.55 -3.42
CA VAL A 22 9.69 8.77 -2.20
C VAL A 22 10.37 9.65 -1.16
N TYR A 23 9.76 9.76 -0.01
CA TYR A 23 10.15 10.67 1.08
C TYR A 23 10.45 9.87 2.35
N VAL A 24 11.40 10.34 3.13
CA VAL A 24 11.76 9.77 4.44
C VAL A 24 11.86 10.88 5.47
N GLU A 25 11.58 10.56 6.72
CA GLU A 25 11.88 11.47 7.83
C GLU A 25 13.38 11.77 7.87
N LYS A 26 13.72 13.07 7.90
CA LYS A 26 15.12 13.54 7.79
C LYS A 26 16.06 12.85 8.77
N GLU A 27 15.60 12.61 10.00
CA GLU A 27 16.37 12.01 11.07
C GLU A 27 16.68 10.52 10.83
N PHE A 28 15.92 9.87 9.96
CA PHE A 28 16.03 8.44 9.67
C PHE A 28 16.51 8.12 8.26
N LYS A 29 16.95 9.16 7.52
CA LYS A 29 17.45 9.00 6.15
C LYS A 29 18.52 7.92 6.08
N ASP A 30 19.52 7.99 6.97
CA ASP A 30 20.66 7.08 6.93
C ASP A 30 20.24 5.64 7.25
N SER A 31 19.33 5.43 8.21
CA SER A 31 18.77 4.10 8.51
C SER A 31 18.08 3.45 7.30
N TRP A 32 17.35 4.25 6.51
CA TRP A 32 16.71 3.77 5.29
C TRP A 32 17.71 3.54 4.14
N LEU A 33 18.81 4.30 4.10
CA LEU A 33 19.86 4.15 3.09
C LEU A 33 20.84 3.04 3.44
N GLU A 34 21.16 2.82 4.73
CA GLU A 34 21.99 1.70 5.18
C GLU A 34 21.37 0.34 4.87
N MET A 35 20.03 0.26 4.85
CA MET A 35 19.37 -0.93 4.33
C MET A 35 19.63 -1.15 2.83
N ASN A 36 20.00 -0.10 2.10
CA ASN A 36 20.41 -0.21 0.70
C ASN A 36 21.82 -0.77 0.52
N GLU A 37 22.69 -0.76 1.53
CA GLU A 37 24.04 -1.40 1.43
C GLU A 37 23.96 -2.92 1.51
N PHE A 38 22.95 -3.47 2.18
CA PHE A 38 22.62 -4.91 2.14
C PHE A 38 21.82 -5.31 0.90
N GLY A 39 21.46 -4.38 0.07
CA GLY A 39 20.82 -4.53 -1.21
C GLY A 39 20.15 -3.22 -1.53
N ASP A 40 20.54 -2.62 -2.60
CA ASP A 40 19.75 -1.73 -3.44
C ASP A 40 18.28 -2.21 -3.50
N SER A 41 18.00 -3.17 -2.61
CA SER A 41 16.97 -4.13 -2.78
C SER A 41 15.71 -3.74 -2.01
N TYR A 42 15.77 -3.29 -0.73
CA TYR A 42 14.51 -3.24 0.00
C TYR A 42 13.51 -2.22 -0.57
N ILE A 43 13.91 -0.95 -0.75
CA ILE A 43 13.01 0.03 -1.38
C ILE A 43 12.74 -0.37 -2.82
N LYS A 44 13.74 -0.83 -3.54
CA LYS A 44 13.63 -1.29 -4.91
C LYS A 44 12.88 -2.62 -5.02
N GLU A 45 13.11 -3.55 -4.12
CA GLU A 45 12.36 -4.82 -4.03
C GLU A 45 10.93 -4.59 -3.59
N GLU A 46 10.67 -3.72 -2.62
CA GLU A 46 9.31 -3.32 -2.27
C GLU A 46 8.64 -2.51 -3.38
N LEU A 47 9.38 -1.60 -4.03
CA LEU A 47 8.90 -0.89 -5.21
C LEU A 47 8.74 -1.82 -6.43
N GLN A 48 9.46 -2.94 -6.48
CA GLN A 48 9.37 -3.98 -7.52
C GLN A 48 8.51 -5.19 -7.10
N GLY A 49 7.90 -5.17 -5.91
CA GLY A 49 6.95 -6.18 -5.48
C GLY A 49 7.41 -7.08 -4.35
N GLY A 50 8.60 -6.88 -3.79
CA GLY A 50 9.12 -7.68 -2.67
C GLY A 50 9.44 -9.15 -3.04
N TYR A 51 9.88 -9.92 -2.06
CA TYR A 51 10.19 -11.34 -2.24
C TYR A 51 8.98 -12.12 -2.75
N GLY A 52 9.05 -12.62 -3.98
CA GLY A 52 8.01 -13.46 -4.57
C GLY A 52 6.91 -12.71 -5.32
N TYR A 53 6.88 -11.38 -5.27
CA TYR A 53 5.97 -10.58 -6.09
C TYR A 53 6.73 -9.91 -7.23
N SER A 54 6.35 -10.22 -8.44
CA SER A 54 6.78 -9.47 -9.64
C SER A 54 5.55 -8.79 -10.19
N TYR A 55 5.50 -7.47 -10.17
CA TYR A 55 4.39 -6.73 -10.72
C TYR A 55 4.82 -5.76 -11.82
N ASP A 56 3.87 -5.38 -12.64
CA ASP A 56 4.05 -4.39 -13.68
C ASP A 56 4.14 -3.00 -13.04
N ASP A 57 5.29 -2.34 -13.14
CA ASP A 57 5.59 -1.00 -12.60
C ASP A 57 4.58 0.06 -13.06
N GLN A 58 3.81 -0.23 -14.10
CA GLN A 58 2.81 0.68 -14.66
C GLN A 58 1.80 1.19 -13.62
N TYR A 59 1.42 0.38 -12.62
CA TYR A 59 0.47 0.82 -11.58
C TYR A 59 1.09 1.84 -10.64
N LEU A 60 2.37 1.67 -10.31
CA LEU A 60 3.13 2.61 -9.51
C LEU A 60 3.37 3.92 -10.29
N GLU A 61 3.69 3.83 -11.58
CA GLU A 61 3.80 4.99 -12.46
C GLU A 61 2.47 5.77 -12.55
N ILE A 62 1.35 5.08 -12.72
CA ILE A 62 0.02 5.72 -12.72
C ILE A 62 -0.24 6.44 -11.41
N PHE A 63 0.11 5.83 -10.28
CA PHE A 63 -0.02 6.44 -8.95
C PHE A 63 0.82 7.71 -8.85
N PHE A 64 2.09 7.67 -9.17
CA PHE A 64 3.00 8.82 -9.14
C PHE A 64 2.61 9.93 -10.12
N ASN A 65 2.22 9.59 -11.35
CA ASN A 65 1.75 10.54 -12.34
C ASN A 65 0.43 11.22 -11.93
N SER A 66 -0.33 10.60 -11.03
CA SER A 66 -1.54 11.18 -10.42
C SER A 66 -1.24 12.03 -9.18
N GLY A 67 0.03 12.34 -8.90
CA GLY A 67 0.46 13.11 -7.72
C GLY A 67 0.65 12.27 -6.47
N GLY A 68 0.71 10.96 -6.61
CA GLY A 68 0.97 10.03 -5.50
C GLY A 68 2.39 10.14 -4.96
N LYS A 69 2.55 9.83 -3.69
CA LYS A 69 3.85 9.78 -3.00
C LYS A 69 3.91 8.64 -2.00
N ILE A 70 5.13 8.17 -1.73
CA ILE A 70 5.43 7.21 -0.68
C ILE A 70 6.19 7.93 0.43
N GLU A 71 5.77 7.74 1.67
CA GLU A 71 6.41 8.26 2.86
C GLU A 71 6.89 7.10 3.73
N LEU A 72 8.19 7.13 4.08
CA LEU A 72 8.86 6.10 4.87
C LEU A 72 9.03 6.57 6.30
N TYR A 73 8.50 5.79 7.25
CA TYR A 73 8.49 6.10 8.67
C TYR A 73 9.30 5.09 9.48
N ASN A 74 9.99 5.58 10.50
CA ASN A 74 10.78 4.75 11.42
C ASN A 74 10.04 4.49 12.75
N TYR A 75 8.73 4.48 12.74
CA TYR A 75 7.90 4.15 13.89
C TYR A 75 6.67 3.32 13.47
N SER A 76 6.20 2.50 14.41
CA SER A 76 5.02 1.66 14.16
C SER A 76 3.76 2.50 13.97
N ILE A 77 3.00 2.20 12.92
CA ILE A 77 1.66 2.76 12.76
C ILE A 77 0.68 1.83 13.49
N LYS A 78 -0.03 2.37 14.51
CA LYS A 78 -1.04 1.63 15.25
C LYS A 78 -2.45 2.01 14.81
N LYS A 79 -3.23 1.03 14.43
CA LYS A 79 -4.63 1.18 14.04
C LYS A 79 -5.46 0.08 14.67
N ASP A 80 -6.49 0.46 15.43
CA ASP A 80 -7.37 -0.50 16.12
C ASP A 80 -6.65 -1.57 16.95
N ASN A 81 -5.57 -1.17 17.68
CA ASN A 81 -4.66 -2.04 18.44
C ASN A 81 -3.82 -3.02 17.58
N LEU A 82 -3.81 -2.85 16.27
CA LEU A 82 -2.94 -3.59 15.36
C LEU A 82 -1.78 -2.70 14.92
N ILE A 83 -0.63 -3.32 14.76
CA ILE A 83 0.52 -2.72 14.10
C ILE A 83 0.38 -3.04 12.62
N ILE A 84 0.52 -2.02 11.77
CA ILE A 84 0.39 -2.16 10.33
C ILE A 84 1.70 -1.79 9.64
N SER A 85 2.02 -2.52 8.58
CA SER A 85 3.23 -2.32 7.76
C SER A 85 3.15 -1.11 6.86
N GLY A 86 1.93 -0.74 6.46
CA GLY A 86 1.65 0.39 5.60
C GLY A 86 0.20 0.81 5.68
N GLU A 87 -0.07 1.98 5.15
CA GLU A 87 -1.44 2.49 4.97
C GLU A 87 -1.52 3.47 3.79
N MET A 88 -2.64 3.42 3.09
CA MET A 88 -2.99 4.44 2.10
C MET A 88 -3.76 5.58 2.77
N ILE A 89 -3.22 6.78 2.69
CA ILE A 89 -3.84 8.03 3.15
C ILE A 89 -4.38 8.80 1.94
N PRO A 90 -5.69 9.06 1.89
CA PRO A 90 -6.26 9.89 0.83
C PRO A 90 -5.64 11.30 0.79
N PRO A 91 -5.51 11.94 -0.37
CA PRO A 91 -5.94 11.40 -1.66
C PRO A 91 -4.95 10.43 -2.32
N ALA A 92 -3.65 10.48 -2.02
CA ALA A 92 -2.64 9.69 -2.72
C ALA A 92 -1.29 9.66 -1.96
N THR A 93 -1.29 9.25 -0.69
CA THR A 93 -0.07 9.03 0.08
C THR A 93 -0.06 7.60 0.59
N ILE A 94 0.97 6.84 0.25
CA ILE A 94 1.24 5.54 0.86
C ILE A 94 2.30 5.76 1.94
N ARG A 95 2.00 5.34 3.17
CA ARG A 95 2.95 5.32 4.28
C ARG A 95 3.45 3.91 4.50
N LEU A 96 4.74 3.77 4.64
CA LEU A 96 5.39 2.49 4.96
C LEU A 96 6.16 2.61 6.27
N VAL A 97 6.13 1.55 7.05
CA VAL A 97 6.88 1.41 8.30
C VAL A 97 8.15 0.63 8.05
N HIS A 98 9.24 1.07 8.69
CA HIS A 98 10.53 0.39 8.60
C HIS A 98 10.42 -1.09 9.04
N PRO A 99 10.85 -2.06 8.22
CA PRO A 99 10.60 -3.48 8.44
C PRO A 99 11.30 -4.06 9.67
N HIS A 100 12.42 -3.47 10.10
CA HIS A 100 13.15 -3.96 11.27
C HIS A 100 12.50 -3.60 12.60
N LEU A 101 11.48 -2.71 12.59
CA LEU A 101 10.87 -2.31 13.84
C LEU A 101 10.00 -3.38 14.47
N GLU A 102 9.44 -4.32 13.71
CA GLU A 102 8.52 -5.31 14.29
C GLU A 102 8.24 -6.50 13.36
N ASN A 103 9.10 -7.43 13.11
CA ASN A 103 8.79 -8.70 12.39
C ASN A 103 7.67 -8.59 11.32
N VAL A 104 7.59 -7.44 10.67
CA VAL A 104 6.53 -7.12 9.73
C VAL A 104 6.94 -7.70 8.39
N THR A 105 6.17 -8.64 7.90
CA THR A 105 6.32 -9.10 6.52
C THR A 105 5.82 -8.00 5.61
N SER A 106 6.73 -7.39 4.87
CA SER A 106 6.46 -6.27 3.96
C SER A 106 6.07 -6.72 2.55
N GLU A 107 6.00 -8.03 2.32
CA GLU A 107 5.75 -8.59 0.99
C GLU A 107 4.47 -8.07 0.35
N GLY A 108 4.64 -7.28 -0.70
CA GLY A 108 3.53 -6.74 -1.47
C GLY A 108 2.70 -5.66 -0.77
N VAL A 109 3.23 -5.01 0.30
CA VAL A 109 2.52 -3.94 1.01
C VAL A 109 2.19 -2.79 0.06
N ILE A 110 3.15 -2.33 -0.74
CA ILE A 110 2.92 -1.24 -1.71
C ILE A 110 1.81 -1.59 -2.68
N ILE A 111 1.80 -2.81 -3.22
CA ILE A 111 0.76 -3.25 -4.16
C ILE A 111 -0.61 -3.31 -3.47
N HIS A 112 -0.64 -3.74 -2.20
CA HIS A 112 -1.86 -3.74 -1.39
C HIS A 112 -2.39 -2.31 -1.22
N GLU A 113 -1.54 -1.37 -0.85
CA GLU A 113 -1.91 0.04 -0.66
C GLU A 113 -2.29 0.72 -1.99
N LEU A 114 -1.68 0.34 -3.12
CA LEU A 114 -2.14 0.74 -4.44
C LEU A 114 -3.56 0.23 -4.73
N GLY A 115 -3.89 -0.97 -4.25
CA GLY A 115 -5.26 -1.49 -4.30
C GLY A 115 -6.25 -0.56 -3.60
N HIS A 116 -5.92 -0.07 -2.39
CA HIS A 116 -6.71 0.93 -1.68
C HIS A 116 -6.81 2.26 -2.44
N TYR A 117 -5.70 2.73 -3.01
CA TYR A 117 -5.70 3.95 -3.83
C TYR A 117 -6.64 3.85 -5.02
N PHE A 118 -6.56 2.76 -5.78
CA PHE A 118 -7.45 2.57 -6.94
C PHE A 118 -8.91 2.33 -6.52
N ASP A 119 -9.14 1.68 -5.38
CA ASP A 119 -10.49 1.54 -4.85
C ASP A 119 -11.09 2.89 -4.41
N GLU A 120 -10.30 3.74 -3.76
CA GLU A 120 -10.74 5.09 -3.39
C GLU A 120 -11.08 5.93 -4.63
N LYS A 121 -10.25 5.85 -5.67
CA LYS A 121 -10.42 6.62 -6.91
C LYS A 121 -11.62 6.14 -7.77
N TYR A 122 -11.88 4.83 -7.80
CA TYR A 122 -12.84 4.22 -8.75
C TYR A 122 -14.01 3.49 -8.10
N HIS A 123 -14.01 3.32 -6.78
CA HIS A 123 -15.04 2.63 -5.98
C HIS A 123 -15.32 1.18 -6.40
N PHE A 124 -14.28 0.46 -6.80
CA PHE A 124 -14.39 -0.91 -7.29
C PHE A 124 -14.98 -1.88 -6.27
N SER A 125 -14.58 -1.78 -4.98
CA SER A 125 -15.10 -2.64 -3.89
C SER A 125 -16.59 -2.43 -3.62
N SER A 126 -17.14 -1.33 -4.09
CA SER A 126 -18.56 -0.97 -3.97
C SER A 126 -19.40 -1.38 -5.18
N SER A 127 -18.77 -1.93 -6.23
CA SER A 127 -19.50 -2.38 -7.42
C SER A 127 -20.38 -3.59 -7.11
N LYS A 128 -21.55 -3.69 -7.76
CA LYS A 128 -22.46 -4.83 -7.59
C LYS A 128 -21.76 -6.17 -7.88
N GLN A 129 -20.89 -6.20 -8.89
CA GLN A 129 -20.16 -7.40 -9.27
C GLN A 129 -19.17 -7.82 -8.18
N PHE A 130 -18.35 -6.89 -7.64
CA PHE A 130 -17.43 -7.21 -6.57
C PHE A 130 -18.16 -7.65 -5.30
N ILE A 131 -19.24 -6.95 -4.92
CA ILE A 131 -20.04 -7.31 -3.73
C ILE A 131 -20.58 -8.74 -3.83
N LYS A 132 -21.04 -9.18 -5.02
CA LYS A 132 -21.48 -10.53 -5.26
C LYS A 132 -20.34 -11.52 -5.06
N LEU A 133 -19.22 -11.32 -5.74
CA LEU A 133 -18.01 -12.18 -5.64
C LEU A 133 -17.50 -12.27 -4.20
N TYR A 134 -17.43 -11.14 -3.50
CA TYR A 134 -17.04 -11.08 -2.08
C TYR A 134 -17.93 -11.93 -1.19
N LYS A 135 -19.26 -11.85 -1.37
CA LYS A 135 -20.21 -12.64 -0.57
C LYS A 135 -20.06 -14.14 -0.80
N GLU A 136 -19.79 -14.54 -2.04
CA GLU A 136 -19.64 -15.93 -2.47
C GLU A 136 -18.28 -16.53 -2.04
N ASN A 137 -17.26 -15.71 -1.81
CA ASN A 137 -15.88 -16.15 -1.57
C ASN A 137 -15.27 -15.58 -0.28
N LYS A 138 -16.04 -15.29 0.76
CA LYS A 138 -15.59 -14.66 2.01
C LYS A 138 -14.45 -15.36 2.74
N THR A 139 -14.24 -16.64 2.48
CA THR A 139 -13.24 -17.48 3.16
C THR A 139 -11.88 -17.49 2.44
N LEU A 140 -11.79 -16.90 1.26
CA LEU A 140 -10.55 -16.89 0.47
C LEU A 140 -9.43 -16.13 1.21
N PHE A 141 -9.77 -15.02 1.84
CA PHE A 141 -8.86 -14.23 2.65
C PHE A 141 -9.42 -13.98 4.05
N LYS A 142 -8.52 -13.67 5.00
CA LYS A 142 -8.90 -13.36 6.40
C LYS A 142 -9.44 -11.93 6.59
N GLN A 143 -9.40 -11.10 5.57
CA GLN A 143 -9.81 -9.70 5.61
C GLN A 143 -11.30 -9.55 5.89
N LYS A 144 -11.63 -8.67 6.85
CA LYS A 144 -12.99 -8.49 7.34
C LYS A 144 -13.82 -7.51 6.50
N THR A 145 -13.18 -6.48 5.93
CA THR A 145 -13.88 -5.45 5.15
C THR A 145 -13.76 -5.68 3.66
N LYS A 146 -14.73 -5.18 2.89
CA LYS A 146 -14.71 -5.26 1.43
C LYS A 146 -13.52 -4.52 0.81
N LYS A 147 -13.12 -3.39 1.41
CA LYS A 147 -11.99 -2.60 0.92
C LYS A 147 -10.67 -3.37 1.08
N GLU A 148 -10.43 -3.92 2.28
CA GLU A 148 -9.26 -4.77 2.53
C GLU A 148 -9.24 -6.01 1.63
N TYR A 149 -10.42 -6.61 1.44
CA TYR A 149 -10.53 -7.79 0.58
C TYR A 149 -10.24 -7.45 -0.88
N PHE A 150 -10.67 -6.28 -1.34
CA PHE A 150 -10.35 -5.79 -2.68
C PHE A 150 -8.85 -5.52 -2.84
N ALA A 151 -8.24 -4.84 -1.87
CA ALA A 151 -6.81 -4.56 -1.90
C ALA A 151 -5.97 -5.86 -1.93
N GLU A 152 -6.39 -6.87 -1.18
CA GLU A 152 -5.75 -8.19 -1.23
C GLU A 152 -5.93 -8.89 -2.58
N CYS A 153 -7.15 -8.85 -3.15
CA CYS A 153 -7.38 -9.38 -4.51
C CYS A 153 -6.51 -8.66 -5.56
N PHE A 154 -6.40 -7.33 -5.43
CA PHE A 154 -5.57 -6.54 -6.32
C PHE A 154 -4.09 -6.93 -6.20
N LYS A 155 -3.58 -7.03 -4.97
CA LYS A 155 -2.21 -7.46 -4.68
C LYS A 155 -1.89 -8.81 -5.33
N GLU A 156 -2.70 -9.83 -5.05
CA GLU A 156 -2.44 -11.18 -5.56
C GLU A 156 -2.58 -11.24 -7.09
N TYR A 157 -3.54 -10.50 -7.68
CA TYR A 157 -3.73 -10.50 -9.12
C TYR A 157 -2.59 -9.82 -9.86
N VAL A 158 -2.20 -8.61 -9.42
CA VAL A 158 -1.13 -7.80 -10.04
C VAL A 158 0.25 -8.38 -9.74
N GLY A 159 0.42 -9.00 -8.57
CA GLY A 159 1.65 -9.65 -8.12
C GLY A 159 1.91 -11.03 -8.72
N ASN A 160 1.22 -11.39 -9.82
CA ASN A 160 1.36 -12.67 -10.53
C ASN A 160 0.98 -13.93 -9.71
N HIS A 161 0.15 -13.78 -8.67
CA HIS A 161 -0.42 -14.90 -7.92
C HIS A 161 -1.91 -15.11 -8.26
N GLN A 162 -2.23 -15.05 -9.53
CA GLN A 162 -3.61 -15.06 -10.04
C GLN A 162 -4.39 -16.31 -9.66
N GLU A 163 -3.71 -17.44 -9.42
CA GLU A 163 -4.31 -18.67 -8.95
C GLU A 163 -5.00 -18.53 -7.58
N LYS A 164 -4.47 -17.65 -6.71
CA LYS A 164 -5.05 -17.37 -5.39
C LYS A 164 -6.37 -16.59 -5.48
N VAL A 165 -6.59 -15.88 -6.58
CA VAL A 165 -7.77 -15.04 -6.80
C VAL A 165 -8.62 -15.52 -7.98
N LYS A 166 -8.54 -16.80 -8.31
CA LYS A 166 -9.25 -17.38 -9.44
C LYS A 166 -10.74 -16.98 -9.53
N PRO A 167 -11.53 -16.93 -8.44
CA PRO A 167 -12.92 -16.49 -8.53
C PRO A 167 -13.09 -15.03 -8.97
N PHE A 168 -12.07 -14.20 -8.77
CA PHE A 168 -12.06 -12.76 -9.09
C PHE A 168 -11.33 -12.44 -10.39
N GLN A 169 -10.69 -13.42 -11.04
CA GLN A 169 -9.78 -13.19 -12.16
C GLN A 169 -10.39 -12.32 -13.26
N SER A 170 -11.57 -12.67 -13.77
CA SER A 170 -12.23 -11.91 -14.84
C SER A 170 -12.60 -10.48 -14.39
N TYR A 171 -12.98 -10.31 -13.11
CA TYR A 171 -13.24 -9.00 -12.56
C TYR A 171 -11.96 -8.17 -12.47
N MET A 172 -10.88 -8.74 -11.95
CA MET A 172 -9.59 -8.05 -11.81
C MET A 172 -8.99 -7.69 -13.17
N GLU A 173 -9.11 -8.57 -14.18
CA GLU A 173 -8.72 -8.26 -15.55
C GLU A 173 -9.45 -7.04 -16.10
N THR A 174 -10.77 -6.98 -15.88
CA THR A 174 -11.59 -5.85 -16.33
C THR A 174 -11.17 -4.53 -15.68
N ILE A 175 -11.00 -4.52 -14.35
CA ILE A 175 -10.65 -3.28 -13.64
C ILE A 175 -9.21 -2.83 -13.90
N THR A 176 -8.26 -3.74 -14.00
CA THR A 176 -6.86 -3.42 -14.30
C THR A 176 -6.73 -2.85 -15.71
N LYS A 177 -7.46 -3.37 -16.68
CA LYS A 177 -7.59 -2.78 -18.01
C LYS A 177 -8.18 -1.36 -17.97
N LYS A 178 -9.24 -1.14 -17.18
CA LYS A 178 -9.86 0.18 -16.99
C LYS A 178 -8.88 1.17 -16.35
N ILE A 179 -8.12 0.76 -15.31
CA ILE A 179 -7.10 1.60 -14.68
C ILE A 179 -6.09 2.08 -15.73
N ARG A 180 -5.54 1.16 -16.53
CA ARG A 180 -4.57 1.48 -17.58
C ARG A 180 -5.12 2.38 -18.68
N GLN A 181 -6.38 2.21 -19.06
CA GLN A 181 -7.01 3.03 -20.11
C GLN A 181 -7.30 4.46 -19.66
N ASN A 182 -7.69 4.65 -18.41
CA ASN A 182 -8.05 5.97 -17.88
C ASN A 182 -6.84 6.84 -17.48
N ASN A 183 -5.62 6.30 -17.59
CA ASN A 183 -4.39 7.00 -17.20
C ASN A 183 -3.34 6.99 -18.35
N LYS A 184 -3.77 6.82 -19.57
CA LYS A 184 -3.00 7.08 -20.80
C LYS A 184 -3.17 8.54 -21.21
#